data_75a126e9f7554b29126224a7a23851e2
#
_entry.id   75a126e9f7554b29126224a7a23851e2
#
_cell.length_a   1.000
_cell.length_b   1.000
_cell.length_c   1.000
_cell.angle_alpha   90.00
_cell.angle_beta   90.00
_cell.angle_gamma   90.00
#
_symmetry.space_group_name_H-M   'P 1'
#
loop_
_entity.id
_entity.type
_entity.pdbx_description
1 polymer ?
#
loop_
_entity_poly.entity_id
_entity_poly.type
_entity_poly.pdbx_seq_one_letter_code
_entity_poly.pdbx_strand_id
1 'polypeptide(L)'
;MRASALSLFVVLTLALGACGKQQSSNDRRQSAATPTTALAPPAETAAPAATATQRQDAGLAPRPNKITRPNEDGSETVEETTGDTGTHNPLLAAVASTMAATTSNAAAATTTTPPPLWQEGVNYTRLVPGQPTSVPAGQVEVLEFFWYGCPHCYAIDPLVESWKKTKPAYITFSRVPVMWSEGHRSTARLYYTLESMGKLDQLHGEVFKEIHTNNNPLVATDPNDAAGALRLQAAFLKKFGVSEDAFKKASQSFAVETALQRADQLVLRYRIEGVPTFVVNGKFVADVRSAGAPERLLSMVDDLAAQEHKH
;
A
#
# COMPACT_ATOMS: atom_id res chain seq x y z
N MET A 1 -14.78 -66.69 6.89
CA MET A 1 -15.92 -66.79 7.79
C MET A 1 -16.61 -65.44 7.72
N ARG A 2 -17.67 -65.29 6.92
CA ARG A 2 -19.10 -65.16 7.32
C ARG A 2 -19.29 -63.95 8.25
N ALA A 3 -20.15 -62.97 8.07
CA ALA A 3 -21.45 -62.83 7.37
C ALA A 3 -21.73 -61.31 7.34
N SER A 4 -22.25 -60.64 6.32
CA SER A 4 -23.66 -60.48 5.92
C SER A 4 -24.60 -59.93 6.99
N ALA A 5 -25.19 -58.76 6.72
CA ALA A 5 -26.60 -58.39 6.89
C ALA A 5 -26.74 -56.90 6.53
N LEU A 6 -27.44 -56.54 5.50
CA LEU A 6 -28.86 -56.53 5.14
C LEU A 6 -29.61 -55.28 5.69
N SER A 7 -29.90 -54.39 4.76
CA SER A 7 -31.17 -53.70 4.46
C SER A 7 -32.01 -53.13 5.61
N LEU A 8 -32.40 -51.87 5.44
CA LEU A 8 -33.81 -51.51 5.56
C LEU A 8 -34.17 -50.24 4.71
N PHE A 9 -34.98 -50.44 3.70
CA PHE A 9 -35.75 -49.45 2.97
C PHE A 9 -36.86 -48.94 3.91
N VAL A 10 -37.06 -47.62 3.94
CA VAL A 10 -38.37 -47.05 4.28
C VAL A 10 -38.73 -46.05 3.22
N VAL A 11 -39.69 -46.49 2.38
CA VAL A 11 -40.51 -45.69 1.49
C VAL A 11 -41.64 -45.14 2.32
N LEU A 12 -41.89 -43.83 2.28
CA LEU A 12 -43.20 -43.31 2.67
C LEU A 12 -43.66 -42.26 1.68
N THR A 13 -44.80 -42.52 1.17
CA THR A 13 -45.55 -41.97 0.06
C THR A 13 -46.32 -40.70 0.43
N LEU A 14 -46.45 -39.83 -0.60
CA LEU A 14 -47.57 -38.95 -1.01
C LEU A 14 -48.52 -38.34 0.05
N ALA A 15 -48.67 -37.03 -0.01
CA ALA A 15 -49.99 -36.39 0.03
C ALA A 15 -50.03 -35.18 -0.90
N LEU A 16 -50.87 -35.26 -1.93
CA LEU A 16 -51.39 -34.19 -2.76
C LEU A 16 -52.32 -33.30 -1.94
N GLY A 17 -52.21 -32.01 -2.05
CA GLY A 17 -53.18 -31.05 -1.56
C GLY A 17 -53.33 -29.92 -2.58
N ALA A 18 -54.46 -29.93 -3.22
CA ALA A 18 -54.85 -29.08 -4.33
C ALA A 18 -55.47 -27.75 -3.86
N CYS A 19 -55.49 -26.79 -4.80
CA CYS A 19 -56.42 -25.69 -5.01
C CYS A 19 -56.48 -24.51 -4.05
N GLY A 20 -56.31 -23.34 -4.64
CA GLY A 20 -56.72 -22.04 -4.12
C GLY A 20 -56.45 -20.93 -5.11
N LYS A 21 -57.18 -20.88 -6.23
CA LYS A 21 -57.37 -19.68 -7.05
C LYS A 21 -58.17 -18.67 -6.23
N GLN A 22 -57.65 -17.46 -6.06
CA GLN A 22 -58.51 -16.32 -5.75
C GLN A 22 -58.11 -15.13 -6.63
N GLN A 23 -58.97 -14.90 -7.57
CA GLN A 23 -59.10 -13.72 -8.44
C GLN A 23 -60.00 -12.73 -7.70
N SER A 24 -59.60 -11.49 -7.57
CA SER A 24 -60.51 -10.35 -7.34
C SER A 24 -59.76 -9.12 -7.85
N SER A 25 -60.07 -8.70 -9.01
CA SER A 25 -61.02 -7.70 -9.56
C SER A 25 -60.87 -6.31 -8.90
N ASN A 26 -60.38 -5.42 -9.71
CA ASN A 26 -60.89 -4.08 -10.02
C ASN A 26 -61.15 -3.11 -8.86
N ASP A 27 -60.39 -2.02 -8.79
CA ASP A 27 -61.10 -0.75 -8.79
C ASP A 27 -60.30 0.36 -9.49
N ARG A 28 -60.95 0.94 -10.43
CA ARG A 28 -60.60 2.02 -11.31
C ARG A 28 -61.02 3.31 -10.61
N ARG A 29 -60.07 4.15 -10.14
CA ARG A 29 -60.35 5.56 -9.90
C ARG A 29 -59.41 6.42 -10.72
N GLN A 30 -59.95 6.93 -11.80
CA GLN A 30 -59.49 8.15 -12.46
C GLN A 30 -59.64 9.32 -11.48
N SER A 31 -58.59 10.11 -11.29
CA SER A 31 -58.70 11.46 -10.78
C SER A 31 -57.72 12.34 -11.50
N ALA A 32 -58.27 13.16 -12.32
CA ALA A 32 -57.97 14.51 -12.81
C ALA A 32 -56.49 14.98 -12.78
N ALA A 33 -56.01 15.23 -13.97
CA ALA A 33 -54.87 16.08 -14.27
C ALA A 33 -55.12 17.53 -13.89
N THR A 34 -54.18 18.12 -13.20
CA THR A 34 -53.97 19.60 -13.14
C THR A 34 -52.66 19.93 -13.80
N PRO A 35 -52.59 20.88 -14.74
CA PRO A 35 -51.31 21.25 -15.36
C PRO A 35 -50.59 22.25 -14.46
N THR A 36 -49.41 21.86 -13.96
CA THR A 36 -48.48 22.77 -13.30
C THR A 36 -47.55 23.38 -14.32
N THR A 37 -47.66 24.67 -14.48
CA THR A 37 -46.86 25.60 -15.24
C THR A 37 -45.38 25.35 -15.15
N ALA A 38 -44.73 25.18 -16.29
CA ALA A 38 -43.29 25.17 -16.47
C ALA A 38 -42.73 26.55 -16.14
N LEU A 39 -41.90 26.63 -15.09
CA LEU A 39 -41.04 27.78 -14.84
C LEU A 39 -39.77 27.61 -15.67
N ALA A 40 -39.53 28.57 -16.59
CA ALA A 40 -38.30 28.67 -17.36
C ALA A 40 -37.10 29.01 -16.45
N PRO A 41 -35.87 28.49 -16.78
CA PRO A 41 -34.69 28.86 -16.03
C PRO A 41 -34.27 30.31 -16.33
N PRO A 42 -33.69 31.04 -15.37
CA PRO A 42 -33.21 32.39 -15.60
C PRO A 42 -31.97 32.43 -16.47
N ALA A 43 -31.91 33.46 -17.29
CA ALA A 43 -30.90 33.77 -18.27
C ALA A 43 -29.48 33.84 -17.67
N GLU A 44 -28.59 33.23 -18.37
CA GLU A 44 -27.14 33.27 -18.23
C GLU A 44 -26.62 34.69 -18.38
N THR A 45 -26.04 35.26 -17.31
CA THR A 45 -25.34 36.54 -17.37
C THR A 45 -23.90 36.27 -17.72
N ALA A 46 -23.51 36.63 -18.95
CA ALA A 46 -22.15 36.57 -19.46
C ALA A 46 -21.22 37.45 -18.59
N ALA A 47 -20.16 36.84 -18.06
CA ALA A 47 -19.03 37.53 -17.47
C ALA A 47 -18.03 37.92 -18.56
N PRO A 48 -17.36 39.11 -18.46
CA PRO A 48 -16.49 39.60 -19.52
C PRO A 48 -15.15 38.86 -19.59
N ALA A 49 -14.70 38.64 -20.80
CA ALA A 49 -13.39 38.10 -21.16
C ALA A 49 -12.25 38.91 -20.53
N ALA A 50 -11.43 38.25 -19.72
CA ALA A 50 -10.17 38.80 -19.27
C ALA A 50 -9.10 38.58 -20.34
N THR A 51 -8.56 39.70 -20.83
CA THR A 51 -7.50 39.82 -21.80
C THR A 51 -6.22 39.14 -21.34
N ALA A 52 -5.75 38.17 -22.12
CA ALA A 52 -4.45 37.54 -21.93
C ALA A 52 -3.34 38.55 -22.26
N THR A 53 -2.62 39.01 -21.25
CA THR A 53 -1.37 39.72 -21.42
C THR A 53 -0.25 38.70 -21.62
N GLN A 54 0.24 38.64 -22.84
CA GLN A 54 1.48 37.95 -23.19
C GLN A 54 2.65 38.63 -22.46
N ARG A 55 3.33 37.88 -21.59
CA ARG A 55 4.67 38.25 -21.14
C ARG A 55 5.67 37.50 -22.03
N GLN A 56 6.42 38.31 -22.75
CA GLN A 56 7.49 37.89 -23.62
C GLN A 56 8.61 37.19 -22.86
N ASP A 57 9.05 36.09 -23.46
CA ASP A 57 10.27 35.38 -23.18
C ASP A 57 11.48 36.27 -23.09
N ALA A 58 12.19 36.21 -21.99
CA ALA A 58 13.61 36.57 -21.95
C ALA A 58 14.41 35.28 -21.99
N GLY A 59 14.98 34.98 -23.13
CA GLY A 59 15.79 33.80 -23.37
C GLY A 59 17.02 33.74 -22.48
N LEU A 60 17.18 32.60 -21.80
CA LEU A 60 18.48 32.15 -21.31
C LEU A 60 18.94 30.98 -22.18
N ALA A 61 19.97 31.27 -22.99
CA ALA A 61 20.65 30.26 -23.78
C ALA A 61 21.29 29.17 -22.90
N PRO A 62 21.30 27.91 -23.35
CA PRO A 62 21.97 26.84 -22.61
C PRO A 62 23.49 26.96 -22.79
N ARG A 63 24.23 26.96 -21.67
CA ARG A 63 25.70 26.89 -21.70
C ARG A 63 26.11 25.45 -22.06
N PRO A 64 27.05 25.26 -23.01
CA PRO A 64 27.56 23.93 -23.31
C PRO A 64 28.49 23.46 -22.21
N ASN A 65 28.14 22.32 -21.62
CA ASN A 65 29.00 21.60 -20.67
C ASN A 65 30.03 20.81 -21.47
N LYS A 66 31.25 21.37 -21.56
CA LYS A 66 32.38 20.76 -22.26
C LYS A 66 33.02 19.74 -21.32
N ILE A 67 32.69 18.46 -21.49
CA ILE A 67 33.38 17.35 -20.85
C ILE A 67 34.67 17.10 -21.65
N THR A 68 35.80 17.49 -21.09
CA THR A 68 37.13 17.14 -21.60
C THR A 68 37.48 15.78 -20.98
N ARG A 69 37.58 14.74 -21.80
CA ARG A 69 38.22 13.49 -21.45
C ARG A 69 39.73 13.67 -21.59
N PRO A 70 40.55 13.24 -20.64
CA PRO A 70 41.97 13.01 -20.87
C PRO A 70 42.16 11.63 -21.52
N ASN A 71 42.97 11.61 -22.58
CA ASN A 71 43.42 10.43 -23.28
C ASN A 71 44.45 9.66 -22.46
N GLU A 72 44.46 8.38 -22.75
CA GLU A 72 45.49 7.40 -22.38
C GLU A 72 46.87 7.84 -22.88
N ASP A 73 47.87 7.78 -22.06
CA ASP A 73 49.16 7.10 -22.27
C ASP A 73 50.13 7.32 -21.11
N GLY A 74 50.91 6.31 -20.79
CA GLY A 74 52.22 6.45 -20.15
C GLY A 74 52.34 6.07 -18.69
N SER A 75 52.66 4.80 -18.48
CA SER A 75 53.41 4.22 -17.38
C SER A 75 54.39 5.15 -16.70
N GLU A 76 54.54 5.02 -15.35
CA GLU A 76 55.86 4.95 -14.66
C GLU A 76 55.66 4.58 -13.18
N THR A 77 56.18 3.42 -12.86
CA THR A 77 57.18 2.98 -11.88
C THR A 77 57.00 3.36 -10.42
N VAL A 78 56.85 2.35 -9.65
CA VAL A 78 57.04 2.24 -8.19
C VAL A 78 58.47 2.63 -7.77
N GLU A 79 58.61 3.49 -6.79
CA GLU A 79 59.82 3.52 -5.96
C GLU A 79 59.43 3.41 -4.48
N GLU A 80 59.87 2.34 -3.92
CA GLU A 80 59.90 2.00 -2.53
C GLU A 80 61.10 2.73 -1.90
N THR A 81 60.85 3.57 -0.89
CA THR A 81 61.95 4.12 -0.07
C THR A 81 61.66 3.88 1.40
N THR A 82 62.33 2.88 1.93
CA THR A 82 62.57 2.71 3.35
C THR A 82 63.49 3.83 3.88
N GLY A 83 63.07 4.49 4.94
CA GLY A 83 63.87 5.52 5.61
C GLY A 83 63.39 5.74 7.04
N ASP A 84 64.01 4.97 7.90
CA ASP A 84 64.05 5.16 9.36
C ASP A 84 64.68 6.53 9.70
N THR A 85 64.01 7.37 10.49
CA THR A 85 64.66 8.26 11.43
C THR A 85 63.67 8.73 12.49
N GLY A 86 63.98 8.39 13.72
CA GLY A 86 63.30 8.85 14.93
C GLY A 86 63.37 10.37 15.11
N THR A 87 62.29 10.94 15.51
CA THR A 87 62.29 12.26 16.11
C THR A 87 61.47 12.23 17.39
N HIS A 88 62.18 12.25 18.50
CA HIS A 88 61.61 12.42 19.82
C HIS A 88 60.90 13.76 19.92
N ASN A 89 59.61 13.75 20.16
CA ASN A 89 58.85 14.97 20.48
C ASN A 89 58.82 15.14 22.02
N PRO A 90 59.48 16.17 22.60
CA PRO A 90 59.62 16.29 24.06
C PRO A 90 58.39 16.88 24.76
N LEU A 91 57.22 16.96 24.12
CA LEU A 91 56.00 17.55 24.65
C LEU A 91 55.00 16.53 25.26
N LEU A 92 55.33 15.23 25.30
CA LEU A 92 54.46 14.19 25.87
C LEU A 92 54.86 13.74 27.29
N ALA A 93 55.87 14.38 27.93
CA ALA A 93 56.37 13.99 29.26
C ALA A 93 55.82 14.84 30.44
N ALA A 94 54.85 15.74 30.21
CA ALA A 94 54.43 16.69 31.25
C ALA A 94 52.97 16.52 31.76
N VAL A 95 52.28 15.41 31.46
CA VAL A 95 50.87 15.20 31.90
C VAL A 95 50.71 13.96 32.80
N ALA A 96 51.76 13.40 33.32
CA ALA A 96 51.66 12.18 34.17
C ALA A 96 51.85 12.42 35.68
N SER A 97 51.66 13.63 36.19
CA SER A 97 51.86 13.89 37.62
C SER A 97 50.87 14.91 38.21
N THR A 98 49.57 14.71 38.00
CA THR A 98 48.56 15.40 38.84
C THR A 98 47.26 14.60 38.85
N MET A 99 47.31 13.36 39.29
CA MET A 99 46.12 12.57 39.60
C MET A 99 46.28 11.92 40.98
N ALA A 100 46.30 12.75 42.03
CA ALA A 100 45.99 12.24 43.35
C ALA A 100 45.29 13.37 44.13
N ALA A 101 44.08 13.03 44.57
CA ALA A 101 43.21 13.79 45.47
C ALA A 101 42.18 14.72 44.81
N THR A 102 41.10 14.15 44.37
CA THR A 102 39.79 14.73 44.66
C THR A 102 38.79 13.60 44.92
N THR A 103 38.44 13.48 46.16
CA THR A 103 37.40 12.66 46.76
C THR A 103 36.07 12.84 46.07
N SER A 104 35.48 11.70 45.72
CA SER A 104 34.06 11.36 45.86
C SER A 104 33.06 12.52 45.79
N ASN A 105 32.61 12.80 44.60
CA ASN A 105 31.24 13.26 44.42
C ASN A 105 30.57 12.26 43.47
N ALA A 106 29.82 11.32 44.04
CA ALA A 106 28.96 10.43 43.30
C ALA A 106 27.84 11.28 42.71
N ALA A 107 28.14 11.99 41.61
CA ALA A 107 27.11 12.51 40.73
C ALA A 107 26.39 11.30 40.16
N ALA A 108 25.12 11.15 40.55
CA ALA A 108 24.20 10.21 39.97
C ALA A 108 24.39 10.25 38.46
N ALA A 109 24.92 9.18 37.90
CA ALA A 109 24.92 8.96 36.46
C ALA A 109 23.47 8.94 36.05
N THR A 110 22.95 10.07 35.60
CA THR A 110 21.72 10.11 34.81
C THR A 110 22.00 9.21 33.61
N THR A 111 21.47 8.02 33.65
CA THR A 111 21.40 7.12 32.50
C THR A 111 20.57 7.86 31.45
N THR A 112 21.22 8.67 30.64
CA THR A 112 20.60 9.31 29.49
C THR A 112 20.33 8.17 28.53
N THR A 113 19.09 7.65 28.58
CA THR A 113 18.59 6.73 27.54
C THR A 113 18.84 7.42 26.21
N PRO A 114 19.51 6.77 25.25
CA PRO A 114 19.66 7.36 23.92
C PRO A 114 18.30 7.82 23.40
N PRO A 115 18.20 8.97 22.73
CA PRO A 115 16.93 9.42 22.17
C PRO A 115 16.37 8.31 21.29
N PRO A 116 15.05 8.10 21.32
CA PRO A 116 14.42 7.08 20.49
C PRO A 116 14.77 7.32 19.02
N LEU A 117 15.07 6.26 18.30
CA LEU A 117 15.45 6.32 16.88
C LEU A 117 14.35 6.96 16.03
N TRP A 118 13.08 6.80 16.45
CA TRP A 118 11.88 7.31 15.79
C TRP A 118 11.09 8.20 16.73
N GLN A 119 10.65 9.36 16.22
CA GLN A 119 9.91 10.36 16.99
C GLN A 119 8.46 10.46 16.48
N GLU A 120 7.50 10.41 17.42
CA GLU A 120 6.10 10.69 17.14
C GLU A 120 5.92 12.14 16.64
N GLY A 121 5.10 12.33 15.62
CA GLY A 121 4.87 13.62 14.97
C GLY A 121 5.96 14.02 13.95
N VAL A 122 7.07 13.28 13.88
CA VAL A 122 8.15 13.49 12.90
C VAL A 122 8.25 12.29 11.94
N ASN A 123 8.50 11.10 12.49
CA ASN A 123 8.70 9.90 11.68
C ASN A 123 7.43 9.06 11.55
N TYR A 124 6.52 9.13 12.50
CA TYR A 124 5.23 8.47 12.46
C TYR A 124 4.18 9.30 13.21
N THR A 125 2.92 9.03 12.93
CA THR A 125 1.79 9.62 13.66
C THR A 125 1.11 8.54 14.50
N ARG A 126 0.79 8.85 15.76
CA ARG A 126 0.00 7.98 16.61
C ARG A 126 -1.48 8.26 16.44
N LEU A 127 -2.27 7.23 16.24
CA LEU A 127 -3.73 7.31 16.25
C LEU A 127 -4.26 7.27 17.69
N VAL A 128 -5.09 8.26 18.03
CA VAL A 128 -5.76 8.32 19.34
C VAL A 128 -7.27 8.53 19.09
N PRO A 129 -8.12 7.59 19.51
CA PRO A 129 -7.79 6.28 20.05
C PRO A 129 -7.18 5.33 19.02
N GLY A 130 -6.38 4.36 19.48
CA GLY A 130 -5.93 3.25 18.63
C GLY A 130 -7.12 2.46 18.08
N GLN A 131 -6.97 1.93 16.88
CA GLN A 131 -8.03 1.20 16.18
C GLN A 131 -7.91 -0.31 16.42
N PRO A 132 -9.04 -1.04 16.44
CA PRO A 132 -9.01 -2.48 16.60
C PRO A 132 -8.34 -3.15 15.40
N THR A 133 -7.56 -4.19 15.67
CA THR A 133 -6.91 -5.05 14.69
C THR A 133 -7.73 -6.33 14.45
N SER A 134 -7.41 -7.06 13.38
CA SER A 134 -8.08 -8.32 13.03
C SER A 134 -7.19 -9.55 13.22
N VAL A 135 -6.09 -9.38 13.95
CA VAL A 135 -5.14 -10.47 14.24
C VAL A 135 -5.37 -11.06 15.64
N PRO A 136 -4.99 -12.33 15.87
CA PRO A 136 -5.07 -12.94 17.19
C PRO A 136 -4.20 -12.20 18.23
N ALA A 137 -4.52 -12.39 19.51
CA ALA A 137 -3.67 -11.91 20.60
C ALA A 137 -2.24 -12.46 20.46
N GLY A 138 -1.25 -11.60 20.74
CA GLY A 138 0.18 -11.93 20.56
C GLY A 138 0.69 -11.74 19.13
N GLN A 139 -0.18 -11.38 18.19
CA GLN A 139 0.22 -10.96 16.85
C GLN A 139 0.11 -9.43 16.71
N VAL A 140 0.99 -8.86 15.92
CA VAL A 140 0.99 -7.44 15.56
C VAL A 140 0.56 -7.29 14.11
N GLU A 141 -0.53 -6.58 13.87
CA GLU A 141 -1.01 -6.31 12.51
C GLU A 141 -0.17 -5.22 11.86
N VAL A 142 0.31 -5.48 10.66
CA VAL A 142 0.93 -4.47 9.79
C VAL A 142 0.17 -4.42 8.48
N LEU A 143 -0.41 -3.26 8.17
CA LEU A 143 -1.14 -3.01 6.93
C LEU A 143 -0.32 -2.10 6.03
N GLU A 144 -0.17 -2.46 4.77
CA GLU A 144 0.33 -1.59 3.72
C GLU A 144 -0.85 -1.12 2.87
N PHE A 145 -1.13 0.18 2.88
CA PHE A 145 -2.06 0.80 1.94
C PHE A 145 -1.31 1.14 0.66
N PHE A 146 -1.82 0.68 -0.46
CA PHE A 146 -1.14 0.81 -1.75
C PHE A 146 -2.12 0.98 -2.91
N TRP A 147 -1.59 1.28 -4.08
CA TRP A 147 -2.30 1.24 -5.36
C TRP A 147 -1.37 0.71 -6.45
N TYR A 148 -1.84 -0.20 -7.29
CA TYR A 148 -1.05 -0.76 -8.37
C TYR A 148 -0.54 0.30 -9.37
N GLY A 149 -1.29 1.38 -9.61
CA GLY A 149 -0.86 2.47 -10.48
C GLY A 149 0.10 3.48 -9.83
N CYS A 150 0.43 3.33 -8.53
CA CYS A 150 1.32 4.25 -7.83
C CYS A 150 2.81 3.91 -8.09
N PRO A 151 3.61 4.83 -8.69
CA PRO A 151 5.01 4.57 -8.95
C PRO A 151 5.85 4.41 -7.68
N HIS A 152 5.47 5.07 -6.59
CA HIS A 152 6.17 4.92 -5.31
C HIS A 152 5.88 3.56 -4.65
N CYS A 153 4.65 3.01 -4.81
CA CYS A 153 4.33 1.66 -4.37
C CYS A 153 5.12 0.62 -5.18
N TYR A 154 5.19 0.79 -6.51
CA TYR A 154 6.02 -0.05 -7.37
C TYR A 154 7.50 -0.03 -6.97
N ALA A 155 8.03 1.15 -6.66
CA ALA A 155 9.45 1.31 -6.29
C ALA A 155 9.79 0.63 -4.96
N ILE A 156 8.89 0.64 -3.97
CA ILE A 156 9.13 0.00 -2.66
C ILE A 156 8.81 -1.50 -2.66
N ASP A 157 7.96 -2.00 -3.57
CA ASP A 157 7.46 -3.36 -3.56
C ASP A 157 8.54 -4.46 -3.46
N PRO A 158 9.68 -4.38 -4.18
CA PRO A 158 10.76 -5.37 -4.03
C PRO A 158 11.33 -5.45 -2.61
N LEU A 159 11.41 -4.31 -1.91
CA LEU A 159 11.85 -4.26 -0.52
C LEU A 159 10.82 -4.88 0.43
N VAL A 160 9.53 -4.57 0.21
CA VAL A 160 8.43 -5.14 0.99
C VAL A 160 8.36 -6.67 0.78
N GLU A 161 8.52 -7.15 -0.46
CA GLU A 161 8.55 -8.60 -0.74
C GLU A 161 9.75 -9.31 -0.09
N SER A 162 10.90 -8.64 -0.03
CA SER A 162 12.06 -9.15 0.71
C SER A 162 11.81 -9.17 2.22
N TRP A 163 11.29 -8.07 2.77
CA TRP A 163 10.94 -7.95 4.18
C TRP A 163 9.88 -8.96 4.62
N LYS A 164 8.86 -9.22 3.81
CA LYS A 164 7.85 -10.27 4.08
C LYS A 164 8.46 -11.64 4.40
N LYS A 165 9.60 -11.96 3.80
CA LYS A 165 10.29 -13.25 4.00
C LYS A 165 11.09 -13.29 5.29
N THR A 166 11.49 -12.15 5.81
CA THR A 166 12.41 -12.03 6.96
C THR A 166 11.78 -11.39 8.20
N LYS A 167 10.59 -10.78 8.06
CA LYS A 167 9.89 -10.15 9.18
C LYS A 167 9.68 -11.12 10.36
N PRO A 168 9.66 -10.63 11.60
CA PRO A 168 9.35 -11.44 12.76
C PRO A 168 8.05 -12.22 12.62
N ALA A 169 8.01 -13.44 13.17
CA ALA A 169 6.86 -14.33 13.07
C ALA A 169 5.59 -13.78 13.76
N TYR A 170 5.75 -12.89 14.73
CA TYR A 170 4.62 -12.22 15.40
C TYR A 170 3.97 -11.12 14.55
N ILE A 171 4.56 -10.72 13.42
CA ILE A 171 3.97 -9.73 12.53
C ILE A 171 3.06 -10.44 11.51
N THR A 172 1.79 -10.10 11.52
CA THR A 172 0.84 -10.45 10.46
C THR A 172 0.75 -9.27 9.49
N PHE A 173 1.25 -9.46 8.27
CA PHE A 173 1.27 -8.45 7.22
C PHE A 173 0.15 -8.67 6.21
N SER A 174 -0.53 -7.59 5.83
CA SER A 174 -1.54 -7.59 4.77
C SER A 174 -1.48 -6.29 3.96
N ARG A 175 -1.80 -6.39 2.68
CA ARG A 175 -1.96 -5.24 1.79
C ARG A 175 -3.43 -4.84 1.67
N VAL A 176 -3.66 -3.53 1.60
CA VAL A 176 -4.99 -2.94 1.45
C VAL A 176 -4.94 -1.98 0.27
N PRO A 177 -5.49 -2.35 -0.90
CA PRO A 177 -5.56 -1.44 -2.03
C PRO A 177 -6.54 -0.31 -1.77
N VAL A 178 -6.17 0.94 -2.09
CA VAL A 178 -7.05 2.10 -1.98
C VAL A 178 -7.96 2.22 -3.20
N MET A 179 -9.15 2.84 -3.01
CA MET A 179 -10.20 2.91 -4.04
C MET A 179 -10.77 4.33 -4.19
N TRP A 180 -9.90 5.31 -4.36
CA TRP A 180 -10.30 6.74 -4.46
C TRP A 180 -10.95 7.12 -5.80
N SER A 181 -10.89 6.25 -6.80
CA SER A 181 -11.54 6.41 -8.11
C SER A 181 -11.94 5.05 -8.68
N GLU A 182 -12.70 5.02 -9.77
CA GLU A 182 -13.07 3.78 -10.44
C GLU A 182 -11.85 3.01 -10.99
N GLY A 183 -10.81 3.71 -11.45
CA GLY A 183 -9.55 3.08 -11.83
C GLY A 183 -8.83 2.40 -10.66
N HIS A 184 -8.82 3.04 -9.48
CA HIS A 184 -8.29 2.42 -8.26
C HIS A 184 -9.14 1.21 -7.86
N ARG A 185 -10.48 1.34 -7.87
CA ARG A 185 -11.42 0.24 -7.56
C ARG A 185 -11.24 -0.95 -8.49
N SER A 186 -11.03 -0.70 -9.79
CA SER A 186 -10.79 -1.76 -10.79
C SER A 186 -9.54 -2.57 -10.46
N THR A 187 -8.42 -1.91 -10.14
CA THR A 187 -7.17 -2.59 -9.78
C THR A 187 -7.21 -3.21 -8.37
N ALA A 188 -7.98 -2.63 -7.44
CA ALA A 188 -8.25 -3.24 -6.14
C ALA A 188 -9.05 -4.54 -6.29
N ARG A 189 -10.04 -4.56 -7.19
CA ARG A 189 -10.78 -5.79 -7.53
C ARG A 189 -9.85 -6.85 -8.12
N LEU A 190 -8.94 -6.47 -9.01
CA LEU A 190 -7.92 -7.38 -9.53
C LEU A 190 -7.09 -7.99 -8.39
N TYR A 191 -6.61 -7.18 -7.44
CA TYR A 191 -5.84 -7.64 -6.29
C TYR A 191 -6.60 -8.71 -5.50
N TYR A 192 -7.82 -8.41 -5.06
CA TYR A 192 -8.61 -9.36 -4.26
C TYR A 192 -9.09 -10.57 -5.06
N THR A 193 -9.24 -10.43 -6.39
CA THR A 193 -9.51 -11.58 -7.25
C THR A 193 -8.33 -12.53 -7.28
N LEU A 194 -7.11 -12.01 -7.45
CA LEU A 194 -5.88 -12.83 -7.41
C LEU A 194 -5.69 -13.48 -6.04
N GLU A 195 -5.99 -12.77 -4.95
CA GLU A 195 -5.96 -13.30 -3.60
C GLU A 195 -6.95 -14.46 -3.44
N SER A 196 -8.21 -14.28 -3.84
CA SER A 196 -9.25 -15.31 -3.77
C SER A 196 -8.96 -16.55 -4.62
N MET A 197 -8.17 -16.38 -5.67
CA MET A 197 -7.72 -17.48 -6.54
C MET A 197 -6.41 -18.14 -6.06
N GLY A 198 -5.80 -17.67 -4.96
CA GLY A 198 -4.48 -18.12 -4.49
C GLY A 198 -3.34 -17.82 -5.48
N LYS A 199 -3.50 -16.77 -6.28
CA LYS A 199 -2.53 -16.36 -7.32
C LYS A 199 -1.76 -15.09 -6.96
N LEU A 200 -2.08 -14.46 -5.82
CA LEU A 200 -1.54 -13.15 -5.47
C LEU A 200 -0.01 -13.17 -5.35
N ASP A 201 0.56 -14.11 -4.60
CA ASP A 201 2.03 -14.17 -4.40
C ASP A 201 2.79 -14.38 -5.72
N GLN A 202 2.18 -15.08 -6.69
CA GLN A 202 2.77 -15.30 -8.00
C GLN A 202 2.67 -14.08 -8.91
N LEU A 203 1.57 -13.32 -8.84
CA LEU A 203 1.20 -12.36 -9.87
C LEU A 203 1.25 -10.90 -9.42
N HIS A 204 1.43 -10.63 -8.12
CA HIS A 204 1.47 -9.27 -7.59
C HIS A 204 2.55 -8.41 -8.28
N GLY A 205 3.78 -8.89 -8.30
CA GLY A 205 4.88 -8.19 -8.99
C GLY A 205 4.70 -8.12 -10.50
N GLU A 206 4.08 -9.13 -11.13
CA GLU A 206 3.79 -9.10 -12.57
C GLU A 206 2.73 -8.06 -12.92
N VAL A 207 1.73 -7.83 -12.05
CA VAL A 207 0.75 -6.73 -12.22
C VAL A 207 1.45 -5.38 -12.15
N PHE A 208 2.30 -5.16 -11.17
CA PHE A 208 3.11 -3.93 -11.08
C PHE A 208 3.97 -3.72 -12.32
N LYS A 209 4.67 -4.76 -12.77
CA LYS A 209 5.52 -4.71 -13.97
C LYS A 209 4.71 -4.41 -15.24
N GLU A 210 3.54 -5.05 -15.41
CA GLU A 210 2.68 -4.79 -16.56
C GLU A 210 2.25 -3.32 -16.62
N ILE A 211 1.93 -2.72 -15.47
CA ILE A 211 1.49 -1.33 -15.39
C ILE A 211 2.65 -0.36 -15.60
N HIS A 212 3.77 -0.54 -14.90
CA HIS A 212 4.84 0.46 -14.84
C HIS A 212 5.95 0.26 -15.87
N THR A 213 6.20 -0.97 -16.30
CA THR A 213 7.25 -1.29 -17.27
C THR A 213 6.67 -1.47 -18.67
N ASN A 214 5.54 -2.18 -18.79
CA ASN A 214 4.92 -2.46 -20.09
C ASN A 214 3.90 -1.38 -20.51
N ASN A 215 3.70 -0.34 -19.69
CA ASN A 215 2.76 0.77 -19.92
C ASN A 215 1.31 0.30 -20.20
N ASN A 216 0.90 -0.81 -19.61
CA ASN A 216 -0.46 -1.31 -19.67
C ASN A 216 -1.15 -1.11 -18.32
N PRO A 217 -1.99 -0.07 -18.15
CA PRO A 217 -2.55 0.30 -16.85
C PRO A 217 -3.56 -0.70 -16.29
N LEU A 218 -3.96 -1.72 -17.08
CA LEU A 218 -4.97 -2.73 -16.71
C LEU A 218 -6.32 -2.14 -16.29
N VAL A 219 -6.59 -0.92 -16.71
CA VAL A 219 -7.86 -0.21 -16.57
C VAL A 219 -8.33 0.29 -17.93
N ALA A 220 -9.64 0.41 -18.12
CA ALA A 220 -10.18 0.95 -19.36
C ALA A 220 -9.91 2.46 -19.49
N THR A 221 -9.86 2.98 -20.71
CA THR A 221 -9.72 4.41 -21.00
C THR A 221 -10.89 5.22 -20.40
N ASP A 222 -12.11 4.69 -20.53
CA ASP A 222 -13.26 5.20 -19.76
C ASP A 222 -13.23 4.54 -18.37
N PRO A 223 -13.05 5.31 -17.29
CA PRO A 223 -13.01 4.75 -15.93
C PRO A 223 -14.33 4.05 -15.53
N ASN A 224 -15.44 4.35 -16.20
CA ASN A 224 -16.73 3.70 -15.95
C ASN A 224 -16.93 2.40 -16.75
N ASP A 225 -16.03 2.07 -17.70
CA ASP A 225 -16.06 0.79 -18.43
C ASP A 225 -15.42 -0.34 -17.61
N ALA A 226 -16.11 -0.76 -16.55
CA ALA A 226 -15.68 -1.87 -15.72
C ALA A 226 -15.53 -3.17 -16.52
N ALA A 227 -16.36 -3.37 -17.56
CA ALA A 227 -16.28 -4.55 -18.42
C ALA A 227 -15.02 -4.51 -19.30
N GLY A 228 -14.64 -3.34 -19.81
CA GLY A 228 -13.39 -3.13 -20.54
C GLY A 228 -12.18 -3.41 -19.69
N ALA A 229 -12.14 -2.87 -18.47
CA ALA A 229 -11.07 -3.14 -17.51
C ALA A 229 -10.95 -4.65 -17.23
N LEU A 230 -12.06 -5.33 -16.99
CA LEU A 230 -12.09 -6.77 -16.76
C LEU A 230 -11.53 -7.57 -17.95
N ARG A 231 -11.84 -7.16 -19.20
CA ARG A 231 -11.29 -7.79 -20.42
C ARG A 231 -9.78 -7.61 -20.51
N LEU A 232 -9.25 -6.40 -20.24
CA LEU A 232 -7.82 -6.12 -20.24
C LEU A 232 -7.09 -6.97 -19.20
N GLN A 233 -7.62 -7.04 -17.99
CA GLN A 233 -7.07 -7.85 -16.90
C GLN A 233 -7.11 -9.35 -17.26
N ALA A 234 -8.21 -9.85 -17.81
CA ALA A 234 -8.32 -11.25 -18.23
C ALA A 234 -7.31 -11.59 -19.34
N ALA A 235 -7.13 -10.70 -20.33
CA ALA A 235 -6.16 -10.88 -21.39
C ALA A 235 -4.71 -10.92 -20.84
N PHE A 236 -4.39 -10.08 -19.88
CA PHE A 236 -3.11 -10.12 -19.18
C PHE A 236 -2.91 -11.44 -18.42
N LEU A 237 -3.88 -11.84 -17.60
CA LEU A 237 -3.81 -13.03 -16.76
C LEU A 237 -3.78 -14.34 -17.57
N LYS A 238 -4.30 -14.33 -18.78
CA LYS A 238 -4.22 -15.48 -19.71
C LYS A 238 -2.76 -15.86 -19.99
N LYS A 239 -1.82 -14.91 -20.00
CA LYS A 239 -0.38 -15.15 -20.15
C LYS A 239 0.18 -16.08 -19.06
N PHE A 240 -0.49 -16.13 -17.90
CA PHE A 240 -0.11 -16.91 -16.72
C PHE A 240 -1.02 -18.13 -16.48
N GLY A 241 -1.78 -18.54 -17.51
CA GLY A 241 -2.62 -19.72 -17.44
C GLY A 241 -3.94 -19.55 -16.68
N VAL A 242 -4.35 -18.31 -16.39
CA VAL A 242 -5.66 -18.03 -15.79
C VAL A 242 -6.70 -17.91 -16.90
N SER A 243 -7.74 -18.74 -16.87
CA SER A 243 -8.82 -18.64 -17.84
C SER A 243 -9.70 -17.42 -17.59
N GLU A 244 -10.22 -16.83 -18.66
CA GLU A 244 -11.08 -15.66 -18.58
C GLU A 244 -12.34 -15.92 -17.73
N ASP A 245 -12.97 -17.08 -17.92
CA ASP A 245 -14.19 -17.45 -17.19
C ASP A 245 -13.92 -17.62 -15.68
N ALA A 246 -12.80 -18.28 -15.32
CA ALA A 246 -12.43 -18.44 -13.94
C ALA A 246 -12.15 -17.07 -13.28
N PHE A 247 -11.44 -16.18 -13.98
CA PHE A 247 -11.16 -14.84 -13.51
C PHE A 247 -12.44 -14.01 -13.34
N LYS A 248 -13.31 -13.98 -14.35
CA LYS A 248 -14.62 -13.27 -14.30
C LYS A 248 -15.48 -13.78 -13.14
N LYS A 249 -15.60 -15.10 -12.99
CA LYS A 249 -16.35 -15.70 -11.89
C LYS A 249 -15.77 -15.32 -10.52
N ALA A 250 -14.46 -15.37 -10.36
CA ALA A 250 -13.80 -15.00 -9.10
C ALA A 250 -13.98 -13.51 -8.80
N SER A 251 -13.83 -12.62 -9.81
CA SER A 251 -13.93 -11.17 -9.64
C SER A 251 -15.33 -10.68 -9.23
N GLN A 252 -16.35 -11.48 -9.49
CA GLN A 252 -17.75 -11.21 -9.13
C GLN A 252 -18.20 -11.96 -7.88
N SER A 253 -17.27 -12.64 -7.19
CA SER A 253 -17.60 -13.41 -5.99
C SER A 253 -17.94 -12.51 -4.80
N PHE A 254 -18.78 -13.02 -3.92
CA PHE A 254 -19.12 -12.35 -2.65
C PHE A 254 -17.86 -12.09 -1.79
N ALA A 255 -16.89 -13.00 -1.83
CA ALA A 255 -15.63 -12.84 -1.11
C ALA A 255 -14.86 -11.61 -1.57
N VAL A 256 -14.73 -11.39 -2.88
CA VAL A 256 -14.05 -10.22 -3.44
C VAL A 256 -14.81 -8.93 -3.09
N GLU A 257 -16.14 -8.94 -3.19
CA GLU A 257 -16.95 -7.76 -2.84
C GLU A 257 -16.82 -7.40 -1.36
N THR A 258 -16.84 -8.39 -0.48
CA THR A 258 -16.63 -8.20 0.97
C THR A 258 -15.24 -7.65 1.27
N ALA A 259 -14.20 -8.14 0.57
CA ALA A 259 -12.83 -7.65 0.73
C ALA A 259 -12.70 -6.18 0.28
N LEU A 260 -13.33 -5.80 -0.82
CA LEU A 260 -13.38 -4.40 -1.28
C LEU A 260 -14.07 -3.49 -0.26
N GLN A 261 -15.23 -3.88 0.27
CA GLN A 261 -15.93 -3.12 1.30
C GLN A 261 -15.09 -2.96 2.57
N ARG A 262 -14.40 -4.02 2.98
CA ARG A 262 -13.48 -3.96 4.13
C ARG A 262 -12.32 -2.99 3.86
N ALA A 263 -11.74 -3.00 2.67
CA ALA A 263 -10.66 -2.09 2.30
C ALA A 263 -11.11 -0.63 2.36
N ASP A 264 -12.29 -0.30 1.83
CA ASP A 264 -12.87 1.06 1.94
C ASP A 264 -13.02 1.49 3.40
N GLN A 265 -13.53 0.59 4.25
CA GLN A 265 -13.67 0.87 5.68
C GLN A 265 -12.32 1.11 6.37
N LEU A 266 -11.28 0.37 6.01
CA LEU A 266 -9.93 0.54 6.56
C LEU A 266 -9.31 1.87 6.10
N VAL A 267 -9.45 2.23 4.82
CA VAL A 267 -8.99 3.53 4.28
C VAL A 267 -9.63 4.70 5.06
N LEU A 268 -10.94 4.65 5.28
CA LEU A 268 -11.66 5.68 6.05
C LEU A 268 -11.26 5.69 7.53
N ARG A 269 -11.18 4.50 8.15
CA ARG A 269 -10.83 4.32 9.56
C ARG A 269 -9.46 4.91 9.90
N TYR A 270 -8.49 4.64 9.05
CA TYR A 270 -7.11 5.10 9.23
C TYR A 270 -6.82 6.46 8.58
N ARG A 271 -7.83 7.07 7.92
CA ARG A 271 -7.72 8.37 7.23
C ARG A 271 -6.53 8.38 6.26
N ILE A 272 -6.47 7.35 5.41
CA ILE A 272 -5.38 7.20 4.45
C ILE A 272 -5.57 8.19 3.30
N GLU A 273 -4.63 9.14 3.18
CA GLU A 273 -4.66 10.22 2.18
C GLU A 273 -3.57 10.05 1.10
N GLY A 274 -2.66 9.11 1.28
CA GLY A 274 -1.57 8.84 0.35
C GLY A 274 -1.08 7.40 0.41
N VAL A 275 -0.34 6.97 -0.62
CA VAL A 275 0.24 5.64 -0.69
C VAL A 275 1.68 5.71 -1.26
N PRO A 276 2.60 4.84 -0.84
CA PRO A 276 2.40 3.78 0.17
C PRO A 276 2.34 4.35 1.59
N THR A 277 1.42 3.81 2.41
CA THR A 277 1.29 4.14 3.83
C THR A 277 1.20 2.85 4.64
N PHE A 278 1.92 2.79 5.75
CA PHE A 278 1.92 1.63 6.64
C PHE A 278 1.20 1.97 7.95
N VAL A 279 0.40 1.03 8.43
CA VAL A 279 -0.25 1.11 9.74
C VAL A 279 0.20 -0.06 10.59
N VAL A 280 0.76 0.23 11.77
CA VAL A 280 1.23 -0.79 12.72
C VAL A 280 0.27 -0.86 13.89
N ASN A 281 -0.26 -2.06 14.11
CA ASN A 281 -1.13 -2.45 15.22
C ASN A 281 -2.33 -1.51 15.46
N GLY A 282 -2.86 -0.90 14.39
CA GLY A 282 -3.96 0.06 14.49
C GLY A 282 -3.62 1.34 15.24
N LYS A 283 -2.35 1.58 15.55
CA LYS A 283 -1.90 2.69 16.41
C LYS A 283 -0.95 3.66 15.74
N PHE A 284 -0.05 3.19 14.86
CA PHE A 284 0.97 4.02 14.25
C PHE A 284 0.81 4.07 12.74
N VAL A 285 0.85 5.27 12.20
CA VAL A 285 0.80 5.52 10.74
C VAL A 285 2.14 6.10 10.30
N ALA A 286 2.74 5.51 9.28
CA ALA A 286 4.03 5.90 8.75
C ALA A 286 4.08 5.77 7.22
N ASP A 287 4.89 6.60 6.58
CA ASP A 287 5.14 6.57 5.14
C ASP A 287 6.63 6.76 4.83
N VAL A 288 7.00 6.63 3.55
CA VAL A 288 8.40 6.80 3.10
C VAL A 288 8.93 8.21 3.38
N ARG A 289 8.07 9.24 3.27
CA ARG A 289 8.46 10.63 3.47
C ARG A 289 8.84 10.87 4.94
N SER A 290 8.01 10.43 5.86
CA SER A 290 8.24 10.60 7.29
C SER A 290 9.43 9.76 7.79
N ALA A 291 9.66 8.58 7.21
CA ALA A 291 10.81 7.75 7.51
C ALA A 291 12.12 8.26 6.88
N GLY A 292 12.03 9.01 5.77
CA GLY A 292 13.16 9.56 5.02
C GLY A 292 13.74 8.64 3.95
N ALA A 293 13.45 7.33 3.98
CA ALA A 293 13.86 6.35 2.96
C ALA A 293 13.00 5.08 3.08
N PRO A 294 12.84 4.29 2.00
CA PRO A 294 12.09 3.03 2.02
C PRO A 294 12.63 2.01 3.03
N GLU A 295 13.94 1.82 3.09
CA GLU A 295 14.59 0.89 4.02
C GLU A 295 14.37 1.31 5.47
N ARG A 296 14.43 2.62 5.73
CA ARG A 296 14.17 3.19 7.06
C ARG A 296 12.71 3.02 7.47
N LEU A 297 11.76 3.10 6.51
CA LEU A 297 10.35 2.84 6.80
C LEU A 297 10.14 1.41 7.30
N LEU A 298 10.70 0.40 6.62
CA LEU A 298 10.55 -0.99 7.04
C LEU A 298 11.25 -1.26 8.38
N SER A 299 12.42 -0.67 8.63
CA SER A 299 13.09 -0.73 9.93
C SER A 299 12.24 -0.10 11.04
N MET A 300 11.59 1.04 10.76
CA MET A 300 10.68 1.69 11.72
C MET A 300 9.44 0.83 11.98
N VAL A 301 8.88 0.19 10.95
CA VAL A 301 7.74 -0.73 11.09
C VAL A 301 8.11 -1.90 12.02
N ASP A 302 9.31 -2.47 11.86
CA ASP A 302 9.79 -3.54 12.74
C ASP A 302 9.95 -3.08 14.20
N ASP A 303 10.53 -1.90 14.42
CA ASP A 303 10.74 -1.34 15.76
C ASP A 303 9.41 -1.00 16.46
N LEU A 304 8.46 -0.39 15.74
CA LEU A 304 7.11 -0.11 16.25
C LEU A 304 6.34 -1.41 16.53
N ALA A 305 6.46 -2.41 15.67
CA ALA A 305 5.86 -3.71 15.89
C ALA A 305 6.47 -4.44 17.09
N ALA A 306 7.81 -4.35 17.27
CA ALA A 306 8.48 -4.92 18.43
C ALA A 306 8.05 -4.24 19.74
N GLN A 307 7.78 -2.94 19.72
CA GLN A 307 7.24 -2.21 20.86
C GLN A 307 5.85 -2.74 21.24
N GLU A 308 4.97 -2.92 20.25
CA GLU A 308 3.59 -3.41 20.47
C GLU A 308 3.54 -4.87 20.90
N HIS A 309 4.47 -5.70 20.43
CA HIS A 309 4.53 -7.11 20.80
C HIS A 309 4.92 -7.36 22.27
N LYS A 310 5.60 -6.39 22.91
CA LYS A 310 6.03 -6.48 24.31
C LYS A 310 4.92 -6.13 25.32
N HIS A 311 3.82 -5.56 24.83
CA HIS A 311 2.68 -5.09 25.63
C HIS A 311 1.43 -5.92 25.35
#